data_f1725e723b876bc304d7ea957ada9356
#
_entry.id   f1725e723b876bc304d7ea957ada9356
#
_cell.length_a   1.000
_cell.length_b   1.000
_cell.length_c   1.000
_cell.angle_alpha   90.00
_cell.angle_beta   90.00
_cell.angle_gamma   90.00
#
_symmetry.space_group_name_H-M   'P 1'
#
loop_
_entity.id
_entity.type
_entity.pdbx_description
1 polymer ?
#
loop_
_entity_poly.entity_id
_entity_poly.type
_entity_poly.pdbx_seq_one_letter_code
_entity_poly.pdbx_strand_id
1 'polypeptide(L)'
;NQKLKTILQEIEKVVVGKNEIVEKIMMAVLAGGHVLMEDVPGTGKTTTAMAFAKVLGLDTRRVQFTSDTVPSDIIGYSVYEKQTGGFVFKPGAIMTNLLLADEINRTSSKTQSALLEAMEEMRVTVDGQTYPLPSPFVVLLSSGQGSGLVHHNGVHMMKILQRLGIFEQYT
;
A
#
# COMPACT_ATOMS: atom_id res chain seq x y z
N ASN A 1 7.55 -11.11 -24.28
CA ASN A 1 6.79 -10.25 -23.38
C ASN A 1 5.41 -9.83 -23.92
N GLN A 2 4.77 -10.77 -24.60
CA GLN A 2 3.43 -10.56 -25.18
C GLN A 2 2.35 -10.39 -24.11
N LYS A 3 2.44 -11.15 -23.00
CA LYS A 3 1.51 -11.05 -21.86
C LYS A 3 1.50 -9.67 -21.19
N LEU A 4 2.68 -9.04 -21.03
CA LEU A 4 2.78 -7.69 -20.48
C LEU A 4 2.09 -6.65 -21.37
N LYS A 5 2.27 -6.75 -22.69
CA LYS A 5 1.59 -5.87 -23.64
C LYS A 5 0.06 -6.02 -23.59
N THR A 6 -0.43 -7.24 -23.47
CA THR A 6 -1.87 -7.51 -23.34
C THR A 6 -2.44 -6.92 -22.05
N ILE A 7 -1.74 -7.07 -20.92
CA ILE A 7 -2.13 -6.48 -19.64
C ILE A 7 -2.19 -4.95 -19.73
N LEU A 8 -1.14 -4.33 -20.28
CA LEU A 8 -1.10 -2.87 -20.49
C LEU A 8 -2.27 -2.40 -21.35
N GLN A 9 -2.56 -3.09 -22.47
CA GLN A 9 -3.68 -2.76 -23.36
C GLN A 9 -5.05 -2.87 -22.65
N GLU A 10 -5.26 -3.85 -21.78
CA GLU A 10 -6.51 -3.95 -21.01
C GLU A 10 -6.65 -2.81 -19.98
N ILE A 11 -5.54 -2.41 -19.36
CA ILE A 11 -5.53 -1.29 -18.42
C ILE A 11 -5.78 0.04 -19.17
N GLU A 12 -5.17 0.23 -20.33
CA GLU A 12 -5.34 1.41 -21.17
C GLU A 12 -6.79 1.66 -21.59
N LYS A 13 -7.60 0.60 -21.74
CA LYS A 13 -9.04 0.72 -22.01
C LYS A 13 -9.81 1.42 -20.89
N VAL A 14 -9.34 1.30 -19.65
CA VAL A 14 -9.99 1.88 -18.46
C VAL A 14 -9.36 3.23 -18.09
N VAL A 15 -8.06 3.39 -18.35
CA VAL A 15 -7.28 4.56 -17.95
C VAL A 15 -6.65 5.21 -19.16
N VAL A 16 -7.37 6.13 -19.78
CA VAL A 16 -6.89 6.85 -20.95
C VAL A 16 -5.80 7.85 -20.55
N GLY A 17 -4.64 7.77 -21.22
CA GLY A 17 -3.56 8.77 -21.11
C GLY A 17 -2.63 8.67 -19.91
N LYS A 18 -2.58 7.52 -19.20
CA LYS A 18 -1.73 7.32 -18.00
C LYS A 18 -0.82 6.10 -18.04
N ASN A 19 -0.30 5.78 -19.21
CA ASN A 19 0.54 4.60 -19.43
C ASN A 19 1.77 4.58 -18.53
N GLU A 20 2.36 5.73 -18.26
CA GLU A 20 3.54 5.86 -17.41
C GLU A 20 3.30 5.40 -15.96
N ILE A 21 2.12 5.74 -15.39
CA ILE A 21 1.74 5.30 -14.03
C ILE A 21 1.56 3.77 -13.99
N VAL A 22 0.90 3.22 -14.99
CA VAL A 22 0.67 1.78 -15.11
C VAL A 22 1.98 1.01 -15.22
N GLU A 23 2.91 1.49 -16.04
CA GLU A 23 4.23 0.89 -16.20
C GLU A 23 5.02 0.91 -14.88
N LYS A 24 4.99 2.02 -14.14
CA LYS A 24 5.67 2.13 -12.84
C LYS A 24 5.07 1.19 -11.79
N ILE A 25 3.75 1.10 -11.71
CA ILE A 25 3.08 0.13 -10.82
C ILE A 25 3.46 -1.30 -11.21
N MET A 26 3.47 -1.62 -12.49
CA MET A 26 3.89 -2.93 -13.00
C MET A 26 5.33 -3.25 -12.62
N MET A 27 6.25 -2.31 -12.79
CA MET A 27 7.65 -2.48 -12.39
C MET A 27 7.78 -2.72 -10.89
N ALA A 28 7.04 -1.98 -10.06
CA ALA A 28 7.04 -2.17 -8.62
C ALA A 28 6.54 -3.57 -8.23
N VAL A 29 5.43 -4.04 -8.84
CA VAL A 29 4.91 -5.40 -8.62
C VAL A 29 5.95 -6.46 -8.99
N LEU A 30 6.60 -6.32 -10.14
CA LEU A 30 7.59 -7.27 -10.63
C LEU A 30 8.89 -7.26 -9.80
N ALA A 31 9.25 -6.09 -9.26
CA ALA A 31 10.42 -5.91 -8.42
C ALA A 31 10.18 -6.28 -6.94
N GLY A 32 8.92 -6.56 -6.54
CA GLY A 32 8.54 -6.75 -5.15
C GLY A 32 8.67 -5.49 -4.30
N GLY A 33 8.55 -4.30 -4.93
CA GLY A 33 8.63 -2.99 -4.27
C GLY A 33 7.27 -2.34 -4.06
N HIS A 34 7.30 -1.08 -3.63
CA HIS A 34 6.12 -0.25 -3.38
C HIS A 34 6.21 1.05 -4.17
N VAL A 35 5.11 1.80 -4.28
CA VAL A 35 5.06 3.06 -5.05
C VAL A 35 4.61 4.21 -4.16
N LEU A 36 5.38 5.28 -4.13
CA LEU A 36 4.96 6.55 -3.56
C LEU A 36 4.45 7.45 -4.70
N MET A 37 3.23 7.93 -4.56
CA MET A 37 2.62 8.86 -5.50
C MET A 37 2.52 10.23 -4.83
N GLU A 38 3.38 11.15 -5.20
CA GLU A 38 3.25 12.56 -4.85
C GLU A 38 2.41 13.24 -5.93
N ASP A 39 1.25 13.82 -5.57
CA ASP A 39 0.50 14.54 -6.60
C ASP A 39 -0.79 15.24 -6.12
N VAL A 40 -1.36 15.98 -7.05
CA VAL A 40 -2.62 16.70 -6.95
C VAL A 40 -3.82 15.74 -6.88
N PRO A 41 -4.81 15.98 -6.01
CA PRO A 41 -6.03 15.18 -5.94
C PRO A 41 -6.79 15.15 -7.27
N GLY A 42 -7.42 14.02 -7.58
CA GLY A 42 -8.30 13.91 -8.76
C GLY A 42 -7.63 13.41 -10.04
N THR A 43 -6.38 12.98 -10.01
CA THR A 43 -5.64 12.53 -11.20
C THR A 43 -5.95 11.10 -11.67
N GLY A 44 -6.94 10.43 -11.04
CA GLY A 44 -7.36 9.07 -11.43
C GLY A 44 -6.42 7.94 -11.01
N LYS A 45 -5.48 8.19 -10.09
CA LYS A 45 -4.53 7.19 -9.57
C LYS A 45 -5.21 5.97 -8.96
N THR A 46 -6.22 6.22 -8.12
CA THR A 46 -7.02 5.14 -7.50
C THR A 46 -7.69 4.28 -8.56
N THR A 47 -8.27 4.90 -9.59
CA THR A 47 -8.90 4.18 -10.71
C THR A 47 -7.88 3.34 -11.46
N THR A 48 -6.69 3.88 -11.73
CA THR A 48 -5.59 3.16 -12.38
C THR A 48 -5.16 1.95 -11.57
N ALA A 49 -4.94 2.13 -10.28
CA ALA A 49 -4.53 1.05 -9.38
C ALA A 49 -5.57 -0.06 -9.29
N MET A 50 -6.85 0.31 -9.20
CA MET A 50 -7.94 -0.67 -9.15
C MET A 50 -8.12 -1.41 -10.48
N ALA A 51 -7.98 -0.74 -11.62
CA ALA A 51 -8.00 -1.37 -12.93
C ALA A 51 -6.84 -2.37 -13.08
N PHE A 52 -5.65 -1.97 -12.67
CA PHE A 52 -4.46 -2.83 -12.65
C PHE A 52 -4.69 -4.11 -11.83
N ALA A 53 -5.14 -3.95 -10.59
CA ALA A 53 -5.40 -5.07 -9.70
C ALA A 53 -6.47 -6.02 -10.27
N LYS A 54 -7.55 -5.48 -10.82
CA LYS A 54 -8.63 -6.26 -11.43
C LYS A 54 -8.14 -7.09 -12.62
N VAL A 55 -7.32 -6.51 -13.48
CA VAL A 55 -6.75 -7.23 -14.64
C VAL A 55 -5.83 -8.37 -14.20
N LEU A 56 -5.12 -8.19 -13.08
CA LEU A 56 -4.23 -9.22 -12.52
C LEU A 56 -4.95 -10.20 -11.58
N GLY A 57 -6.23 -10.01 -11.29
CA GLY A 57 -6.97 -10.83 -10.34
C GLY A 57 -6.48 -10.69 -8.89
N LEU A 58 -5.91 -9.52 -8.54
CA LEU A 58 -5.39 -9.22 -7.23
C LEU A 58 -6.48 -8.67 -6.30
N ASP A 59 -6.45 -9.10 -5.04
CA ASP A 59 -7.27 -8.51 -3.99
C ASP A 59 -6.76 -7.10 -3.64
N THR A 60 -7.69 -6.16 -3.46
CA THR A 60 -7.38 -4.74 -3.19
C THR A 60 -8.11 -4.21 -1.98
N ARG A 61 -7.41 -3.40 -1.21
CA ARG A 61 -8.02 -2.59 -0.13
C ARG A 61 -7.57 -1.15 -0.23
N ARG A 62 -8.43 -0.25 0.21
CA ARG A 62 -8.14 1.18 0.32
C ARG A 62 -8.28 1.63 1.76
N VAL A 63 -7.30 2.34 2.24
CA VAL A 63 -7.31 2.98 3.56
C VAL A 63 -7.05 4.47 3.38
N GLN A 64 -8.00 5.28 3.86
CA GLN A 64 -7.82 6.71 4.04
C GLN A 64 -7.26 6.93 5.44
N PHE A 65 -6.00 7.33 5.54
CA PHE A 65 -5.36 7.58 6.83
C PHE A 65 -5.83 8.90 7.43
N THR A 66 -6.10 8.88 8.73
CA THR A 66 -6.51 10.03 9.52
C THR A 66 -5.77 10.04 10.85
N SER A 67 -5.92 11.09 11.66
CA SER A 67 -5.39 11.16 13.04
C SER A 67 -5.88 10.00 13.92
N ASP A 68 -7.05 9.44 13.61
CA ASP A 68 -7.69 8.40 14.43
C ASP A 68 -7.32 6.99 13.98
N THR A 69 -6.65 6.84 12.84
CA THR A 69 -6.16 5.55 12.36
C THR A 69 -5.09 5.00 13.30
N VAL A 70 -5.31 3.81 13.84
CA VAL A 70 -4.40 3.15 14.78
C VAL A 70 -3.68 1.95 14.12
N PRO A 71 -2.53 1.52 14.66
CA PRO A 71 -1.77 0.39 14.08
C PRO A 71 -2.59 -0.88 13.88
N SER A 72 -3.49 -1.20 14.79
CA SER A 72 -4.34 -2.39 14.71
C SER A 72 -5.32 -2.38 13.53
N ASP A 73 -5.70 -1.19 13.03
CA ASP A 73 -6.52 -1.09 11.80
C ASP A 73 -5.74 -1.58 10.58
N ILE A 74 -4.44 -1.44 10.62
CA ILE A 74 -3.54 -1.79 9.52
C ILE A 74 -3.05 -3.23 9.63
N ILE A 75 -2.44 -3.61 10.76
CA ILE A 75 -1.81 -4.93 10.92
C ILE A 75 -2.77 -6.01 11.44
N GLY A 76 -3.90 -5.62 12.04
CA GLY A 76 -4.83 -6.54 12.67
C GLY A 76 -4.65 -6.62 14.19
N TYR A 77 -5.45 -7.45 14.81
CA TYR A 77 -5.48 -7.67 16.25
C TYR A 77 -6.05 -9.04 16.58
N SER A 78 -5.83 -9.53 17.81
CA SER A 78 -6.44 -10.78 18.30
C SER A 78 -7.66 -10.49 19.16
N VAL A 79 -8.68 -11.32 19.02
CA VAL A 79 -9.91 -11.28 19.82
C VAL A 79 -10.07 -12.61 20.54
N TYR A 80 -10.36 -12.55 21.83
CA TYR A 80 -10.73 -13.74 22.57
C TYR A 80 -12.13 -14.22 22.17
N GLU A 81 -12.20 -15.43 21.66
CA GLU A 81 -13.45 -16.06 21.21
C GLU A 81 -13.93 -17.04 22.27
N LYS A 82 -15.04 -16.72 22.93
CA LYS A 82 -15.59 -17.53 24.04
C LYS A 82 -16.00 -18.94 23.62
N GLN A 83 -16.40 -19.11 22.34
CA GLN A 83 -16.88 -20.40 21.83
C GLN A 83 -15.74 -21.40 21.66
N THR A 84 -14.57 -20.95 21.25
CA THR A 84 -13.37 -21.77 21.03
C THR A 84 -12.44 -21.78 22.25
N GLY A 85 -12.61 -20.83 23.19
CA GLY A 85 -11.76 -20.66 24.36
C GLY A 85 -10.36 -20.16 24.04
N GLY A 86 -10.17 -19.52 22.86
CA GLY A 86 -8.86 -19.08 22.38
C GLY A 86 -8.88 -17.69 21.75
N PHE A 87 -7.70 -17.22 21.39
CA PHE A 87 -7.55 -15.98 20.64
C PHE A 87 -7.60 -16.25 19.14
N VAL A 88 -8.37 -15.45 18.43
CA VAL A 88 -8.52 -15.50 16.97
C VAL A 88 -7.98 -14.22 16.36
N PHE A 89 -7.08 -14.33 15.40
CA PHE A 89 -6.56 -13.21 14.66
C PHE A 89 -7.61 -12.60 13.74
N LYS A 90 -7.82 -11.30 13.85
CA LYS A 90 -8.62 -10.50 12.94
C LYS A 90 -7.67 -9.71 12.05
N PRO A 91 -7.62 -10.03 10.76
CA PRO A 91 -6.69 -9.38 9.84
C PRO A 91 -7.00 -7.91 9.64
N GLY A 92 -5.97 -7.07 9.66
CA GLY A 92 -6.06 -5.66 9.34
C GLY A 92 -6.12 -5.39 7.82
N ALA A 93 -6.11 -4.12 7.47
CA ALA A 93 -6.22 -3.70 6.07
C ALA A 93 -5.05 -4.17 5.18
N ILE A 94 -3.89 -4.40 5.76
CA ILE A 94 -2.67 -4.81 5.04
C ILE A 94 -2.73 -6.24 4.47
N MET A 95 -3.65 -7.06 4.96
CA MET A 95 -3.83 -8.44 4.49
C MET A 95 -4.57 -8.48 3.14
N THR A 96 -3.87 -8.00 2.11
CA THR A 96 -4.34 -7.84 0.73
C THR A 96 -3.15 -7.87 -0.23
N ASN A 97 -3.37 -8.01 -1.54
CA ASN A 97 -2.30 -7.96 -2.52
C ASN A 97 -1.90 -6.52 -2.87
N LEU A 98 -2.89 -5.63 -2.99
CA LEU A 98 -2.67 -4.22 -3.33
C LEU A 98 -3.35 -3.34 -2.28
N LEU A 99 -2.56 -2.62 -1.50
CA LEU A 99 -3.04 -1.65 -0.53
C LEU A 99 -2.90 -0.23 -1.09
N LEU A 100 -4.02 0.48 -1.19
CA LEU A 100 -4.06 1.92 -1.46
C LEU A 100 -4.04 2.66 -0.13
N ALA A 101 -2.92 3.27 0.21
CA ALA A 101 -2.71 4.01 1.45
C ALA A 101 -2.77 5.51 1.17
N ASP A 102 -3.97 6.10 1.31
CA ASP A 102 -4.19 7.51 1.03
C ASP A 102 -3.90 8.38 2.25
N GLU A 103 -3.21 9.50 2.01
CA GLU A 103 -2.89 10.53 3.02
C GLU A 103 -2.13 9.99 4.23
N ILE A 104 -1.13 9.14 4.00
CA ILE A 104 -0.33 8.48 5.05
C ILE A 104 0.30 9.47 6.06
N ASN A 105 0.56 10.69 5.63
CA ASN A 105 1.12 11.76 6.47
C ASN A 105 0.15 12.28 7.55
N ARG A 106 -1.15 11.98 7.45
CA ARG A 106 -2.17 12.44 8.42
C ARG A 106 -2.26 11.58 9.67
N THR A 107 -1.74 10.37 9.64
CA THR A 107 -1.78 9.47 10.80
C THR A 107 -0.55 9.64 11.70
N SER A 108 -0.59 9.05 12.89
CA SER A 108 0.51 9.10 13.85
C SER A 108 1.75 8.38 13.32
N SER A 109 2.93 8.79 13.79
CA SER A 109 4.20 8.13 13.47
C SER A 109 4.21 6.65 13.87
N LYS A 110 3.46 6.28 14.91
CA LYS A 110 3.31 4.89 15.36
C LYS A 110 2.60 4.03 14.31
N THR A 111 1.51 4.55 13.73
CA THR A 111 0.77 3.85 12.65
C THR A 111 1.59 3.79 11.37
N GLN A 112 2.29 4.87 11.02
CA GLN A 112 3.21 4.88 9.87
C GLN A 112 4.32 3.83 10.03
N SER A 113 4.94 3.75 11.21
CA SER A 113 5.98 2.75 11.50
C SER A 113 5.47 1.32 11.39
N ALA A 114 4.26 1.04 11.87
CA ALA A 114 3.64 -0.29 11.76
C ALA A 114 3.43 -0.70 10.28
N LEU A 115 2.97 0.23 9.44
CA LEU A 115 2.85 -0.02 8.01
C LEU A 115 4.21 -0.29 7.35
N LEU A 116 5.20 0.56 7.63
CA LEU A 116 6.52 0.44 7.03
C LEU A 116 7.24 -0.84 7.46
N GLU A 117 7.14 -1.23 8.73
CA GLU A 117 7.68 -2.49 9.22
C GLU A 117 7.07 -3.69 8.49
N ALA A 118 5.74 -3.71 8.35
CA ALA A 118 5.08 -4.78 7.63
C ALA A 118 5.45 -4.83 6.15
N MET A 119 5.66 -3.67 5.51
CA MET A 119 6.16 -3.59 4.12
C MET A 119 7.60 -4.12 3.99
N GLU A 120 8.47 -3.84 4.96
CA GLU A 120 9.85 -4.33 4.98
C GLU A 120 9.92 -5.84 5.27
N GLU A 121 9.18 -6.29 6.27
CA GLU A 121 9.21 -7.67 6.75
C GLU A 121 8.34 -8.63 5.92
N MET A 122 7.43 -8.11 5.08
CA MET A 122 6.43 -8.89 4.32
C MET A 122 5.57 -9.80 5.20
N ARG A 123 5.37 -9.39 6.44
CA ARG A 123 4.61 -10.09 7.47
C ARG A 123 4.16 -9.13 8.57
N VAL A 124 3.18 -9.54 9.36
CA VAL A 124 2.78 -8.84 10.58
C VAL A 124 2.93 -9.77 11.78
N THR A 125 3.30 -9.20 12.93
CA THR A 125 3.36 -9.93 14.21
C THR A 125 2.34 -9.32 15.16
N VAL A 126 1.40 -10.16 15.61
CA VAL A 126 0.34 -9.78 16.54
C VAL A 126 0.32 -10.78 17.70
N ASP A 127 0.45 -10.27 18.92
CA ASP A 127 0.48 -11.09 20.15
C ASP A 127 1.48 -12.25 20.09
N GLY A 128 2.67 -11.99 19.53
CA GLY A 128 3.74 -12.96 19.40
C GLY A 128 3.58 -13.98 18.27
N GLN A 129 2.48 -13.92 17.51
CA GLN A 129 2.27 -14.75 16.34
C GLN A 129 2.50 -13.97 15.05
N THR A 130 3.18 -14.62 14.09
CA THR A 130 3.55 -14.01 12.82
C THR A 130 2.65 -14.51 11.70
N TYR A 131 2.13 -13.58 10.91
CA TYR A 131 1.25 -13.83 9.77
C TYR A 131 1.89 -13.27 8.51
N PRO A 132 2.19 -14.10 7.49
CA PRO A 132 2.76 -13.63 6.23
C PRO A 132 1.73 -12.79 5.47
N LEU A 133 2.20 -11.77 4.76
CA LEU A 133 1.37 -11.01 3.84
C LEU A 133 1.09 -11.81 2.56
N PRO A 134 -0.03 -11.57 1.88
CA PRO A 134 -0.30 -12.16 0.57
C PRO A 134 0.79 -11.82 -0.45
N SER A 135 1.09 -12.74 -1.37
CA SER A 135 2.07 -12.50 -2.42
C SER A 135 1.38 -12.52 -3.81
N PRO A 136 1.63 -11.56 -4.69
CA PRO A 136 2.43 -10.35 -4.46
C PRO A 136 1.77 -9.38 -3.47
N PHE A 137 2.60 -8.58 -2.78
CA PHE A 137 2.12 -7.51 -1.91
C PHE A 137 2.73 -6.17 -2.34
N VAL A 138 1.88 -5.21 -2.66
CA VAL A 138 2.28 -3.87 -3.10
C VAL A 138 1.47 -2.82 -2.36
N VAL A 139 2.12 -1.77 -1.92
CA VAL A 139 1.47 -0.60 -1.35
C VAL A 139 1.64 0.58 -2.31
N LEU A 140 0.53 1.23 -2.62
CA LEU A 140 0.52 2.53 -3.29
C LEU A 140 0.24 3.58 -2.22
N LEU A 141 1.27 4.36 -1.91
CA LEU A 141 1.22 5.42 -0.92
C LEU A 141 0.87 6.74 -1.59
N SER A 142 -0.06 7.50 -1.03
CA SER A 142 -0.26 8.90 -1.42
C SER A 142 -0.10 9.84 -0.23
N SER A 143 0.43 11.03 -0.47
CA SER A 143 0.47 12.13 0.50
C SER A 143 -0.56 13.18 0.13
N GLY A 144 -1.28 13.74 1.11
CA GLY A 144 -2.20 14.86 0.90
C GLY A 144 -1.49 16.15 0.53
N GLN A 145 -2.22 17.08 -0.10
CA GLN A 145 -1.66 18.41 -0.47
C GLN A 145 -1.14 19.18 0.74
N GLY A 146 0.00 19.85 0.55
CA GLY A 146 0.55 20.87 1.46
C GLY A 146 1.39 20.35 2.62
N SER A 147 1.54 19.06 2.76
CA SER A 147 2.47 18.48 3.71
C SER A 147 3.68 17.94 2.94
N GLY A 148 4.65 18.79 2.74
CA GLY A 148 5.95 18.24 2.35
C GLY A 148 6.27 17.10 3.31
N LEU A 149 6.46 15.90 2.81
CA LEU A 149 7.12 14.79 3.53
C LEU A 149 8.47 15.26 4.13
N VAL A 150 8.75 16.54 4.03
CA VAL A 150 10.01 17.24 4.32
C VAL A 150 10.09 17.81 5.75
N HIS A 151 9.02 17.84 6.54
CA HIS A 151 9.12 18.34 7.91
C HIS A 151 9.39 17.24 8.92
N HIS A 152 10.59 17.22 9.45
CA HIS A 152 11.19 16.48 10.59
C HIS A 152 11.03 14.94 10.58
N ASN A 153 9.84 14.38 10.29
CA ASN A 153 9.62 12.94 10.15
C ASN A 153 9.72 12.48 8.68
N GLY A 154 9.60 13.38 7.73
CA GLY A 154 9.62 13.08 6.31
C GLY A 154 10.97 12.58 5.78
N VAL A 155 12.09 13.13 6.30
CA VAL A 155 13.43 12.66 5.90
C VAL A 155 13.67 11.21 6.36
N HIS A 156 13.13 10.83 7.51
CA HIS A 156 13.24 9.45 8.00
C HIS A 156 12.38 8.51 7.16
N MET A 157 11.15 8.92 6.86
CA MET A 157 10.23 8.18 5.97
C MET A 157 10.85 7.99 4.59
N MET A 158 11.39 9.04 3.97
CA MET A 158 12.02 8.97 2.66
C MET A 158 13.20 7.99 2.62
N LYS A 159 14.05 7.99 3.64
CA LYS A 159 15.15 7.03 3.74
C LYS A 159 14.67 5.59 3.86
N ILE A 160 13.59 5.35 4.59
CA ILE A 160 12.98 4.02 4.71
C ILE A 160 12.37 3.61 3.36
N LEU A 161 11.62 4.49 2.72
CA LEU A 161 11.00 4.24 1.42
C LEU A 161 12.04 3.91 0.34
N GLN A 162 13.16 4.63 0.33
CA GLN A 162 14.30 4.33 -0.57
C GLN A 162 14.93 2.96 -0.28
N ARG A 163 15.09 2.59 1.00
CA ARG A 163 15.58 1.25 1.40
C ARG A 163 14.63 0.13 0.98
N LEU A 164 13.32 0.39 0.99
CA LEU A 164 12.29 -0.57 0.58
C LEU A 164 12.14 -0.67 -0.94
N GLY A 165 12.97 0.01 -1.72
CA GLY A 165 12.86 0.01 -3.19
C GLY A 165 11.60 0.71 -3.69
N ILE A 166 11.09 1.70 -2.95
CA ILE A 166 9.93 2.49 -3.35
C ILE A 166 10.37 3.51 -4.39
N PHE A 167 9.69 3.49 -5.53
CA PHE A 167 9.94 4.41 -6.63
C PHE A 167 9.15 5.70 -6.41
N GLU A 168 9.88 6.82 -6.31
CA GLU A 168 9.30 8.15 -6.34
C GLU A 168 8.88 8.51 -7.76
N GLN A 169 7.65 8.99 -7.89
CA GLN A 169 7.20 9.62 -9.12
C GLN A 169 7.26 11.14 -8.94
N TYR A 170 8.27 11.75 -9.55
CA TYR A 170 8.27 13.22 -9.75
C TYR A 170 7.29 13.53 -10.90
N THR A 171 6.50 14.57 -10.68
CA THR A 171 5.61 15.18 -11.68
C THR A 171 6.42 15.90 -12.76
#